data_e6d147ca4c70f6508e1abfb2430356ec
#
_entry.id   e6d147ca4c70f6508e1abfb2430356ec
#
_cell.length_a   1.000
_cell.length_b   1.000
_cell.length_c   1.000
_cell.angle_alpha   90.00
_cell.angle_beta   90.00
_cell.angle_gamma   90.00
#
_symmetry.space_group_name_H-M   'P 1'
#
loop_
_entity.id
_entity.type
_entity.pdbx_description
1 polymer ?
#
loop_
_entity_poly.entity_id
_entity_poly.type
_entity_poly.pdbx_seq_one_letter_code
_entity_poly.pdbx_strand_id
1 'polypeptide(L)'
;MTDQQTAFKHRAMVTSPSTAASEAGAKVLRDDGTAIEAVVATASVLAVTYPHFCGIGGDAVWMVSDNTGKVQSFLGIGQAAEKGGDTITPGSPIPLRGPGSTLTTACTVDSWQHALDHSASNWGGTKSLSELIAPAIALAENGFAISPSQCFWLDFRKEEIANWPGFMDVFTPNARMPHVGETFHQPHLAQSLKRIAEYGARDFYEGGLADQIVKGLSAVGSPITK
;
A
#
# COMPACT_ATOMS: atom_id res chain seq x y z
N MET A 1 1.08 -2.37 31.23
CA MET A 1 0.79 -0.94 31.41
C MET A 1 0.99 -0.30 30.06
N THR A 2 -0.10 0.01 29.37
CA THR A 2 -0.06 0.70 28.09
C THR A 2 0.27 2.16 28.37
N ASP A 3 1.41 2.60 27.86
CA ASP A 3 1.82 3.99 27.91
C ASP A 3 0.82 4.80 27.07
N GLN A 4 -0.10 5.48 27.74
CA GLN A 4 -0.98 6.44 27.08
C GLN A 4 -0.11 7.63 26.73
N GLN A 5 0.32 7.70 25.48
CA GLN A 5 0.97 8.90 24.96
C GLN A 5 -0.02 10.06 25.09
N THR A 6 0.26 10.91 26.04
CA THR A 6 -0.51 12.16 26.27
C THR A 6 -0.38 13.01 25.00
N ALA A 7 -1.51 13.36 24.41
CA ALA A 7 -1.55 14.24 23.25
C ALA A 7 -1.01 15.63 23.65
N PHE A 8 0.25 15.89 23.32
CA PHE A 8 0.81 17.23 23.43
C PHE A 8 0.22 18.13 22.32
N LYS A 9 0.07 19.42 22.60
CA LYS A 9 -0.33 20.42 21.61
C LYS A 9 0.75 20.57 20.54
N HIS A 10 0.67 19.73 19.52
CA HIS A 10 1.49 19.85 18.32
C HIS A 10 0.73 20.66 17.26
N ARG A 11 1.47 21.34 16.39
CA ARG A 11 0.90 22.08 15.24
C ARG A 11 0.23 21.12 14.24
N ALA A 12 0.61 19.85 14.26
CA ALA A 12 0.10 18.82 13.39
C ALA A 12 0.20 17.43 14.06
N MET A 13 -0.55 16.45 13.56
CA MET A 13 -0.57 15.10 14.08
C MET A 13 -0.62 14.09 12.91
N VAL A 14 0.07 12.97 13.06
CA VAL A 14 -0.05 11.79 12.20
C VAL A 14 -0.34 10.58 13.09
N THR A 15 -1.31 9.77 12.68
CA THR A 15 -1.63 8.50 13.35
C THR A 15 -1.76 7.39 12.32
N SER A 16 -1.22 6.22 12.63
CA SER A 16 -1.33 5.01 11.82
C SER A 16 -1.06 3.77 12.70
N PRO A 17 -1.40 2.56 12.24
CA PRO A 17 -1.13 1.33 12.99
C PRO A 17 0.36 0.92 13.02
N SER A 18 1.26 1.66 12.37
CA SER A 18 2.71 1.42 12.33
C SER A 18 3.48 2.65 12.79
N THR A 19 4.35 2.50 13.79
CA THR A 19 5.22 3.59 14.27
C THR A 19 6.07 4.15 13.14
N ALA A 20 6.70 3.28 12.34
CA ALA A 20 7.53 3.71 11.21
C ALA A 20 6.74 4.53 10.18
N ALA A 21 5.48 4.16 9.91
CA ALA A 21 4.61 4.89 9.00
C ALA A 21 4.21 6.27 9.57
N SER A 22 3.85 6.32 10.86
CA SER A 22 3.55 7.59 11.54
C SER A 22 4.77 8.52 11.58
N GLU A 23 5.96 7.98 11.80
CA GLU A 23 7.22 8.75 11.79
C GLU A 23 7.54 9.30 10.40
N ALA A 24 7.32 8.53 9.33
CA ALA A 24 7.51 9.00 7.96
C ALA A 24 6.61 10.20 7.65
N GLY A 25 5.31 10.11 7.96
CA GLY A 25 4.39 11.23 7.78
C GLY A 25 4.70 12.42 8.68
N ALA A 26 5.06 12.17 9.94
CA ALA A 26 5.44 13.23 10.87
C ALA A 26 6.73 13.96 10.42
N LYS A 27 7.66 13.25 9.79
CA LYS A 27 8.85 13.87 9.19
C LYS A 27 8.44 14.84 8.07
N VAL A 28 7.54 14.44 7.19
CA VAL A 28 7.02 15.31 6.11
C VAL A 28 6.44 16.59 6.68
N LEU A 29 5.62 16.50 7.74
CA LEU A 29 5.04 17.69 8.39
C LEU A 29 6.08 18.56 9.09
N ARG A 30 7.14 17.99 9.66
CA ARG A 30 8.27 18.75 10.24
C ARG A 30 9.09 19.48 9.17
N ASP A 31 9.14 18.92 7.96
CA ASP A 31 9.83 19.47 6.81
C ASP A 31 8.91 20.37 5.96
N ASP A 32 7.91 20.98 6.59
CA ASP A 32 6.92 21.91 6.02
C ASP A 32 6.10 21.34 4.85
N GLY A 33 5.97 20.02 4.77
CA GLY A 33 5.08 19.36 3.81
C GLY A 33 3.61 19.48 4.21
N THR A 34 2.72 19.27 3.25
CA THR A 34 1.27 19.28 3.45
C THR A 34 0.77 18.02 4.14
N ALA A 35 -0.46 18.05 4.67
CA ALA A 35 -1.11 16.87 5.25
C ALA A 35 -1.29 15.74 4.21
N ILE A 36 -1.57 16.08 2.94
CA ILE A 36 -1.67 15.09 1.86
C ILE A 36 -0.32 14.41 1.61
N GLU A 37 0.76 15.18 1.49
CA GLU A 37 2.10 14.63 1.34
C GLU A 37 2.49 13.72 2.52
N ALA A 38 2.15 14.12 3.75
CA ALA A 38 2.36 13.30 4.94
C ALA A 38 1.58 11.97 4.89
N VAL A 39 0.33 12.00 4.38
CA VAL A 39 -0.48 10.79 4.22
C VAL A 39 0.10 9.87 3.15
N VAL A 40 0.59 10.40 2.01
CA VAL A 40 1.26 9.58 0.98
C VAL A 40 2.49 8.88 1.55
N ALA A 41 3.35 9.59 2.29
CA ALA A 41 4.51 8.99 2.95
C ALA A 41 4.09 7.91 3.97
N THR A 42 3.06 8.19 4.78
CA THR A 42 2.52 7.23 5.75
C THR A 42 1.97 5.98 5.05
N ALA A 43 1.15 6.16 4.00
CA ALA A 43 0.51 5.07 3.27
C ALA A 43 1.53 4.18 2.54
N SER A 44 2.57 4.78 1.95
CA SER A 44 3.63 4.01 1.30
C SER A 44 4.40 3.13 2.29
N VAL A 45 4.69 3.65 3.49
CA VAL A 45 5.35 2.86 4.55
C VAL A 45 4.41 1.81 5.12
N LEU A 46 3.10 2.07 5.23
CA LEU A 46 2.11 1.06 5.62
C LEU A 46 2.03 -0.09 4.60
N ALA A 47 2.13 0.19 3.30
CA ALA A 47 2.16 -0.86 2.27
C ALA A 47 3.32 -1.84 2.46
N VAL A 48 4.39 -1.41 3.13
CA VAL A 48 5.54 -2.26 3.49
C VAL A 48 5.38 -2.87 4.88
N THR A 49 5.10 -2.07 5.90
CA THR A 49 5.17 -2.48 7.32
C THR A 49 3.88 -3.06 7.88
N TYR A 50 2.78 -2.97 7.11
CA TYR A 50 1.45 -3.46 7.51
C TYR A 50 0.78 -4.25 6.38
N PRO A 51 1.49 -5.23 5.75
CA PRO A 51 1.10 -5.85 4.48
C PRO A 51 -0.15 -6.73 4.57
N HIS A 52 -0.61 -7.06 5.77
CA HIS A 52 -1.83 -7.84 6.00
C HIS A 52 -3.12 -7.00 5.85
N PHE A 53 -3.01 -5.67 5.74
CA PHE A 53 -4.13 -4.77 5.48
C PHE A 53 -3.85 -3.72 4.40
N CYS A 54 -2.59 -3.40 4.13
CA CYS A 54 -2.21 -2.34 3.22
C CYS A 54 -1.31 -2.88 2.10
N GLY A 55 -1.40 -2.29 0.91
CA GLY A 55 -0.54 -2.67 -0.22
C GLY A 55 -0.73 -1.75 -1.41
N ILE A 56 0.24 -1.76 -2.32
CA ILE A 56 0.16 -0.99 -3.57
C ILE A 56 -0.78 -1.61 -4.61
N GLY A 57 -1.24 -2.84 -4.37
CA GLY A 57 -2.14 -3.60 -5.24
C GLY A 57 -3.63 -3.45 -4.89
N GLY A 58 -3.99 -2.52 -4.03
CA GLY A 58 -5.37 -2.30 -3.57
C GLY A 58 -5.95 -0.97 -3.99
N ASP A 59 -6.95 -0.55 -3.22
CA ASP A 59 -7.68 0.69 -3.38
C ASP A 59 -7.30 1.71 -2.31
N ALA A 60 -7.64 2.97 -2.53
CA ALA A 60 -7.52 4.02 -1.52
C ALA A 60 -8.70 4.98 -1.58
N VAL A 61 -9.26 5.28 -0.42
CA VAL A 61 -10.30 6.29 -0.25
C VAL A 61 -9.72 7.46 0.52
N TRP A 62 -9.81 8.64 -0.02
CA TRP A 62 -9.31 9.87 0.54
C TRP A 62 -10.44 10.76 1.02
N MET A 63 -10.29 11.32 2.20
CA MET A 63 -11.11 12.40 2.70
C MET A 63 -10.18 13.50 3.19
N VAL A 64 -10.24 14.66 2.58
CA VAL A 64 -9.39 15.80 2.89
C VAL A 64 -10.24 17.03 3.22
N SER A 65 -9.81 17.81 4.19
CA SER A 65 -10.45 19.07 4.56
C SER A 65 -9.40 20.18 4.53
N ASP A 66 -9.75 21.29 3.89
CA ASP A 66 -8.91 22.48 3.90
C ASP A 66 -9.12 23.33 5.18
N ASN A 67 -8.37 24.42 5.31
CA ASN A 67 -8.45 25.34 6.45
C ASN A 67 -9.77 26.15 6.53
N THR A 68 -10.61 26.11 5.48
CA THR A 68 -11.95 26.70 5.48
C THR A 68 -13.02 25.73 5.96
N GLY A 69 -12.66 24.46 6.18
CA GLY A 69 -13.57 23.38 6.52
C GLY A 69 -14.25 22.74 5.31
N LYS A 70 -13.88 23.09 4.08
CA LYS A 70 -14.38 22.44 2.89
C LYS A 70 -13.80 21.04 2.80
N VAL A 71 -14.68 20.03 2.74
CA VAL A 71 -14.32 18.61 2.64
C VAL A 71 -14.43 18.16 1.18
N GLN A 72 -13.43 17.40 0.73
CA GLN A 72 -13.40 16.72 -0.57
C GLN A 72 -13.02 15.25 -0.38
N SER A 73 -13.50 14.39 -1.26
CA SER A 73 -13.13 12.98 -1.29
C SER A 73 -12.62 12.57 -2.67
N PHE A 74 -11.63 11.68 -2.68
CA PHE A 74 -11.12 11.03 -3.88
C PHE A 74 -11.30 9.53 -3.73
N LEU A 75 -11.79 8.87 -4.78
CA LEU A 75 -12.02 7.44 -4.80
C LEU A 75 -11.01 6.79 -5.76
N GLY A 76 -9.91 6.30 -5.23
CA GLY A 76 -8.97 5.45 -5.93
C GLY A 76 -9.42 4.00 -5.85
N ILE A 77 -10.56 3.69 -6.49
CA ILE A 77 -11.18 2.37 -6.50
C ILE A 77 -11.04 1.77 -7.89
N GLY A 78 -10.48 0.55 -7.95
CA GLY A 78 -10.20 -0.15 -9.19
C GLY A 78 -11.46 -0.52 -9.98
N GLN A 79 -11.41 -0.29 -11.28
CA GLN A 79 -12.44 -0.75 -12.20
C GLN A 79 -12.34 -2.26 -12.41
N ALA A 80 -13.46 -2.91 -12.67
CA ALA A 80 -13.48 -4.32 -13.07
C ALA A 80 -12.70 -4.51 -14.38
N ALA A 81 -11.95 -5.61 -14.46
CA ALA A 81 -11.30 -6.01 -15.70
C ALA A 81 -12.32 -6.17 -16.82
N GLU A 82 -12.00 -5.78 -18.06
CA GLU A 82 -12.88 -5.86 -19.23
C GLU A 82 -13.48 -7.27 -19.39
N LYS A 83 -12.67 -8.30 -19.17
CA LYS A 83 -13.07 -9.71 -19.25
C LYS A 83 -13.39 -10.32 -17.87
N GLY A 84 -13.59 -9.50 -16.85
CA GLY A 84 -13.85 -9.98 -15.49
C GLY A 84 -15.11 -10.84 -15.40
N GLY A 85 -16.14 -10.52 -16.18
CA GLY A 85 -17.37 -11.31 -16.27
C GLY A 85 -17.19 -12.73 -16.80
N ASP A 86 -16.19 -12.96 -17.66
CA ASP A 86 -15.92 -14.27 -18.26
C ASP A 86 -15.36 -15.28 -17.27
N THR A 87 -14.77 -14.80 -16.17
CA THR A 87 -14.16 -15.61 -15.12
C THR A 87 -15.11 -15.90 -13.96
N ILE A 88 -16.28 -15.25 -13.93
CA ILE A 88 -17.27 -15.41 -12.87
C ILE A 88 -18.29 -16.48 -13.30
N THR A 89 -18.41 -17.54 -12.50
CA THR A 89 -19.44 -18.55 -12.72
C THR A 89 -20.81 -17.97 -12.32
N PRO A 90 -21.79 -17.91 -13.24
CA PRO A 90 -23.13 -17.41 -12.93
C PRO A 90 -23.75 -18.15 -11.74
N GLY A 91 -24.23 -17.39 -10.75
CA GLY A 91 -24.86 -17.92 -9.54
C GLY A 91 -23.87 -18.33 -8.45
N SER A 92 -22.56 -18.26 -8.68
CA SER A 92 -21.55 -18.49 -7.65
C SER A 92 -21.04 -17.15 -7.08
N PRO A 93 -20.80 -17.05 -5.78
CA PRO A 93 -20.20 -15.85 -5.20
C PRO A 93 -18.73 -15.71 -5.66
N ILE A 94 -18.30 -14.48 -5.86
CA ILE A 94 -16.87 -14.18 -6.04
C ILE A 94 -16.13 -14.55 -4.73
N PRO A 95 -15.01 -15.27 -4.80
CA PRO A 95 -14.21 -15.56 -3.62
C PRO A 95 -13.82 -14.28 -2.89
N LEU A 96 -13.88 -14.29 -1.57
CA LEU A 96 -13.52 -13.12 -0.76
C LEU A 96 -12.03 -12.78 -0.85
N ARG A 97 -11.18 -13.76 -1.18
CA ARG A 97 -9.72 -13.66 -1.20
C ARG A 97 -9.10 -14.67 -2.17
N GLY A 98 -7.81 -14.50 -2.42
CA GLY A 98 -7.04 -15.37 -3.28
C GLY A 98 -7.13 -15.03 -4.77
N PRO A 99 -6.55 -15.84 -5.63
CA PRO A 99 -6.47 -15.55 -7.07
C PRO A 99 -7.82 -15.26 -7.74
N GLY A 100 -8.87 -15.98 -7.36
CA GLY A 100 -10.21 -15.80 -7.93
C GLY A 100 -10.89 -14.46 -7.58
N SER A 101 -10.33 -13.67 -6.65
CA SER A 101 -10.83 -12.33 -6.31
C SER A 101 -10.07 -11.19 -6.99
N THR A 102 -9.05 -11.49 -7.81
CA THR A 102 -8.23 -10.48 -8.51
C THR A 102 -8.92 -10.04 -9.81
N LEU A 103 -10.01 -9.29 -9.68
CA LEU A 103 -10.91 -8.92 -10.77
C LEU A 103 -10.91 -7.43 -11.09
N THR A 104 -10.29 -6.61 -10.25
CA THR A 104 -10.24 -5.16 -10.41
C THR A 104 -8.81 -4.65 -10.51
N THR A 105 -8.63 -3.53 -11.22
CA THR A 105 -7.34 -2.83 -11.25
C THR A 105 -7.00 -2.27 -9.87
N ALA A 106 -5.70 -2.18 -9.56
CA ALA A 106 -5.23 -1.58 -8.32
C ALA A 106 -5.15 -0.06 -8.48
N CYS A 107 -5.79 0.74 -7.63
CA CYS A 107 -5.82 2.20 -7.77
C CYS A 107 -5.05 2.97 -6.68
N THR A 108 -4.42 2.28 -5.73
CA THR A 108 -3.67 2.95 -4.64
C THR A 108 -2.59 3.89 -5.18
N VAL A 109 -1.75 3.44 -6.10
CA VAL A 109 -0.61 4.22 -6.62
C VAL A 109 -1.08 5.43 -7.43
N ASP A 110 -2.10 5.28 -8.28
CA ASP A 110 -2.70 6.37 -9.03
C ASP A 110 -3.33 7.41 -8.08
N SER A 111 -3.99 6.94 -7.02
CA SER A 111 -4.59 7.81 -6.02
C SER A 111 -3.54 8.65 -5.27
N TRP A 112 -2.33 8.13 -5.04
CA TRP A 112 -1.24 8.90 -4.46
C TRP A 112 -0.85 10.05 -5.37
N GLN A 113 -0.66 9.80 -6.67
CA GLN A 113 -0.32 10.83 -7.62
C GLN A 113 -1.42 11.89 -7.73
N HIS A 114 -2.69 11.45 -7.84
CA HIS A 114 -3.82 12.38 -7.88
C HIS A 114 -3.90 13.27 -6.63
N ALA A 115 -3.68 12.70 -5.45
CA ALA A 115 -3.67 13.46 -4.20
C ALA A 115 -2.50 14.46 -4.16
N LEU A 116 -1.31 14.09 -4.66
CA LEU A 116 -0.17 15.00 -4.76
C LEU A 116 -0.43 16.13 -5.76
N ASP A 117 -1.03 15.86 -6.90
CA ASP A 117 -1.41 16.88 -7.89
C ASP A 117 -2.43 17.87 -7.28
N HIS A 118 -3.40 17.36 -6.50
CA HIS A 118 -4.32 18.19 -5.74
C HIS A 118 -3.59 19.05 -4.70
N SER A 119 -2.65 18.45 -3.96
CA SER A 119 -1.84 19.14 -2.95
C SER A 119 -1.02 20.27 -3.58
N ALA A 120 -0.35 20.00 -4.69
CA ALA A 120 0.44 20.98 -5.41
C ALA A 120 -0.43 22.14 -5.92
N SER A 121 -1.59 21.83 -6.50
CA SER A 121 -2.47 22.82 -7.12
C SER A 121 -3.22 23.70 -6.11
N ASN A 122 -3.52 23.18 -4.91
CA ASN A 122 -4.45 23.83 -3.97
C ASN A 122 -3.84 24.15 -2.61
N TRP A 123 -2.79 23.42 -2.17
CA TRP A 123 -2.24 23.53 -0.82
C TRP A 123 -0.75 23.90 -0.79
N GLY A 124 -0.14 24.17 -1.95
CA GLY A 124 1.27 24.52 -2.07
C GLY A 124 2.23 23.36 -1.79
N GLY A 125 1.77 22.12 -2.00
CA GLY A 125 2.62 20.93 -1.91
C GLY A 125 3.76 20.97 -2.92
N THR A 126 4.95 20.56 -2.50
CA THR A 126 6.18 20.62 -3.31
C THR A 126 6.95 19.30 -3.35
N LYS A 127 6.58 18.34 -2.50
CA LYS A 127 7.30 17.07 -2.40
C LYS A 127 6.88 16.10 -3.50
N SER A 128 7.87 15.51 -4.15
CA SER A 128 7.65 14.52 -5.20
C SER A 128 7.23 13.15 -4.63
N LEU A 129 6.54 12.35 -5.43
CA LEU A 129 6.21 10.97 -5.08
C LEU A 129 7.50 10.18 -4.72
N SER A 130 8.58 10.38 -5.47
CA SER A 130 9.87 9.73 -5.23
C SER A 130 10.42 10.01 -3.83
N GLU A 131 10.39 11.29 -3.39
CA GLU A 131 10.82 11.67 -2.04
C GLU A 131 9.96 11.04 -0.95
N LEU A 132 8.64 11.04 -1.15
CA LEU A 132 7.69 10.57 -0.15
C LEU A 132 7.70 9.05 0.04
N ILE A 133 7.99 8.27 -1.00
CA ILE A 133 8.06 6.80 -0.90
C ILE A 133 9.47 6.28 -0.56
N ALA A 134 10.49 7.13 -0.53
CA ALA A 134 11.86 6.73 -0.21
C ALA A 134 12.00 5.98 1.15
N PRO A 135 11.31 6.38 2.25
CA PRO A 135 11.33 5.62 3.49
C PRO A 135 10.75 4.20 3.34
N ALA A 136 9.70 4.02 2.53
CA ALA A 136 9.11 2.73 2.23
C ALA A 136 10.10 1.81 1.49
N ILE A 137 10.81 2.34 0.50
CA ILE A 137 11.85 1.62 -0.23
C ILE A 137 12.93 1.14 0.75
N ALA A 138 13.43 2.04 1.61
CA ALA A 138 14.48 1.70 2.58
C ALA A 138 14.04 0.59 3.55
N LEU A 139 12.80 0.64 4.05
CA LEU A 139 12.26 -0.40 4.95
C LEU A 139 12.05 -1.73 4.23
N ALA A 140 11.59 -1.72 2.98
CA ALA A 140 11.42 -2.93 2.19
C ALA A 140 12.77 -3.62 1.89
N GLU A 141 13.85 -2.86 1.68
CA GLU A 141 15.19 -3.36 1.43
C GLU A 141 15.92 -3.80 2.69
N ASN A 142 15.99 -2.90 3.69
CA ASN A 142 16.78 -3.12 4.89
C ASN A 142 16.03 -3.94 5.94
N GLY A 143 14.73 -4.17 5.74
CA GLY A 143 13.87 -4.91 6.64
C GLY A 143 13.27 -4.05 7.75
N PHE A 144 12.23 -4.59 8.35
CA PHE A 144 11.53 -4.02 9.50
C PHE A 144 11.11 -5.14 10.45
N ALA A 145 10.85 -4.80 11.72
CA ALA A 145 10.39 -5.76 12.71
C ALA A 145 8.92 -6.14 12.46
N ILE A 146 8.63 -7.43 12.33
CA ILE A 146 7.26 -7.94 12.16
C ILE A 146 6.41 -7.61 13.39
N SER A 147 5.22 -7.07 13.15
CA SER A 147 4.27 -6.71 14.20
C SER A 147 3.52 -7.91 14.77
N PRO A 148 3.02 -7.83 16.03
CA PRO A 148 2.11 -8.83 16.58
C PRO A 148 0.88 -9.06 15.71
N SER A 149 0.33 -7.99 15.11
CA SER A 149 -0.83 -8.04 14.21
C SER A 149 -0.53 -8.86 12.96
N GLN A 150 0.63 -8.68 12.33
CA GLN A 150 1.02 -9.46 11.16
C GLN A 150 1.15 -10.96 11.50
N CYS A 151 1.81 -11.30 12.61
CA CYS A 151 1.93 -12.69 13.06
C CYS A 151 0.55 -13.31 13.33
N PHE A 152 -0.33 -12.58 14.01
CA PHE A 152 -1.70 -13.03 14.29
C PHE A 152 -2.45 -13.37 12.99
N TRP A 153 -2.45 -12.49 12.00
CA TRP A 153 -3.18 -12.70 10.75
C TRP A 153 -2.59 -13.81 9.88
N LEU A 154 -1.27 -13.98 9.87
CA LEU A 154 -0.61 -15.11 9.20
C LEU A 154 -1.01 -16.44 9.83
N ASP A 155 -0.98 -16.55 11.16
CA ASP A 155 -1.39 -17.78 11.84
C ASP A 155 -2.89 -18.05 11.72
N PHE A 156 -3.72 -17.03 11.88
CA PHE A 156 -5.19 -17.13 11.75
C PHE A 156 -5.64 -17.63 10.38
N ARG A 157 -4.89 -17.31 9.31
CA ARG A 157 -5.21 -17.68 7.94
C ARG A 157 -4.29 -18.74 7.34
N LYS A 158 -3.46 -19.39 8.12
CA LYS A 158 -2.40 -20.28 7.64
C LYS A 158 -2.89 -21.37 6.68
N GLU A 159 -4.07 -21.94 6.92
CA GLU A 159 -4.65 -22.99 6.07
C GLU A 159 -5.12 -22.43 4.71
N GLU A 160 -5.63 -21.20 4.70
CA GLU A 160 -6.08 -20.51 3.48
C GLU A 160 -4.90 -20.07 2.62
N ILE A 161 -3.94 -19.35 3.22
CA ILE A 161 -2.79 -18.76 2.53
C ILE A 161 -1.78 -19.81 2.01
N ALA A 162 -1.73 -20.98 2.63
CA ALA A 162 -0.88 -22.09 2.19
C ALA A 162 -1.20 -22.56 0.77
N ASN A 163 -2.43 -22.31 0.30
CA ASN A 163 -2.88 -22.70 -1.04
C ASN A 163 -2.73 -21.57 -2.07
N TRP A 164 -2.26 -20.39 -1.69
CA TRP A 164 -2.10 -19.27 -2.61
C TRP A 164 -0.71 -19.27 -3.25
N PRO A 165 -0.63 -19.32 -4.60
CA PRO A 165 0.64 -19.32 -5.29
C PRO A 165 1.55 -18.16 -4.88
N GLY A 166 2.80 -18.45 -4.51
CA GLY A 166 3.82 -17.47 -4.17
C GLY A 166 3.64 -16.75 -2.81
N PHE A 167 2.51 -16.94 -2.13
CA PHE A 167 2.27 -16.24 -0.86
C PHE A 167 3.26 -16.67 0.23
N MET A 168 3.42 -17.99 0.38
CA MET A 168 4.32 -18.53 1.41
C MET A 168 5.78 -18.19 1.13
N ASP A 169 6.19 -18.15 -0.14
CA ASP A 169 7.55 -17.77 -0.53
C ASP A 169 7.91 -16.35 -0.09
N VAL A 170 6.93 -15.45 -0.14
CA VAL A 170 7.11 -14.04 0.26
C VAL A 170 7.01 -13.88 1.78
N PHE A 171 5.96 -14.42 2.42
CA PHE A 171 5.63 -14.11 3.81
C PHE A 171 6.18 -15.10 4.83
N THR A 172 6.74 -16.23 4.36
CA THR A 172 7.42 -17.21 5.22
C THR A 172 8.80 -17.58 4.66
N PRO A 173 9.73 -16.59 4.54
CA PRO A 173 10.99 -16.75 3.81
C PRO A 173 11.90 -17.85 4.37
N ASN A 174 11.71 -18.25 5.64
CA ASN A 174 12.46 -19.34 6.28
C ASN A 174 11.67 -20.67 6.32
N ALA A 175 10.70 -20.85 5.41
CA ALA A 175 9.78 -22.00 5.36
C ALA A 175 9.03 -22.26 6.69
N ARG A 176 8.86 -21.24 7.52
CA ARG A 176 8.11 -21.26 8.78
C ARG A 176 7.39 -19.93 9.00
N MET A 177 6.36 -19.95 9.82
CA MET A 177 5.71 -18.70 10.27
C MET A 177 6.72 -17.82 11.00
N PRO A 178 6.76 -16.51 10.71
CA PRO A 178 7.67 -15.60 11.37
C PRO A 178 7.25 -15.32 12.81
N HIS A 179 8.20 -14.85 13.61
CA HIS A 179 7.96 -14.43 14.99
C HIS A 179 7.87 -12.90 15.10
N VAL A 180 7.13 -12.44 16.11
CA VAL A 180 7.05 -11.01 16.45
C VAL A 180 8.45 -10.45 16.69
N GLY A 181 8.75 -9.31 16.06
CA GLY A 181 10.05 -8.65 16.15
C GLY A 181 11.13 -9.22 15.23
N GLU A 182 10.87 -10.33 14.52
CA GLU A 182 11.77 -10.84 13.50
C GLU A 182 11.91 -9.84 12.34
N THR A 183 13.12 -9.70 11.79
CA THR A 183 13.33 -8.80 10.65
C THR A 183 12.74 -9.42 9.37
N PHE A 184 11.90 -8.65 8.70
CA PHE A 184 11.25 -9.04 7.45
C PHE A 184 11.65 -8.12 6.31
N HIS A 185 12.08 -8.71 5.20
CA HIS A 185 12.51 -8.01 3.99
C HIS A 185 11.53 -8.26 2.85
N GLN A 186 11.31 -7.25 2.01
CA GLN A 186 10.47 -7.36 0.83
C GLN A 186 11.20 -6.84 -0.42
N PRO A 187 12.24 -7.56 -0.91
CA PRO A 187 13.11 -7.07 -1.99
C PRO A 187 12.35 -6.84 -3.31
N HIS A 188 11.35 -7.64 -3.62
CA HIS A 188 10.54 -7.44 -4.83
C HIS A 188 9.64 -6.21 -4.72
N LEU A 189 9.05 -5.94 -3.54
CA LEU A 189 8.29 -4.72 -3.30
C LEU A 189 9.21 -3.49 -3.36
N ALA A 190 10.42 -3.58 -2.82
CA ALA A 190 11.41 -2.52 -2.92
C ALA A 190 11.74 -2.18 -4.37
N GLN A 191 11.93 -3.20 -5.23
CA GLN A 191 12.16 -3.01 -6.67
C GLN A 191 10.97 -2.33 -7.35
N SER A 192 9.74 -2.74 -7.03
CA SER A 192 8.53 -2.12 -7.56
C SER A 192 8.41 -0.64 -7.15
N LEU A 193 8.65 -0.34 -5.87
CA LEU A 193 8.63 1.03 -5.35
C LEU A 193 9.75 1.90 -5.96
N LYS A 194 10.94 1.34 -6.18
CA LYS A 194 12.04 2.03 -6.89
C LYS A 194 11.64 2.40 -8.33
N ARG A 195 10.99 1.49 -9.04
CA ARG A 195 10.49 1.80 -10.38
C ARG A 195 9.46 2.92 -10.36
N ILE A 196 8.53 2.89 -9.40
CA ILE A 196 7.56 4.00 -9.22
C ILE A 196 8.28 5.31 -8.91
N ALA A 197 9.32 5.28 -8.08
CA ALA A 197 10.13 6.47 -7.77
C ALA A 197 10.87 7.03 -8.98
N GLU A 198 11.36 6.16 -9.87
CA GLU A 198 12.17 6.54 -11.05
C GLU A 198 11.32 6.97 -12.24
N TYR A 199 10.25 6.22 -12.53
CA TYR A 199 9.44 6.40 -13.74
C TYR A 199 8.07 7.03 -13.48
N GLY A 200 7.72 7.29 -12.21
CA GLY A 200 6.43 7.84 -11.79
C GLY A 200 5.33 6.79 -11.66
N ALA A 201 4.17 7.23 -11.13
CA ALA A 201 3.02 6.36 -10.88
C ALA A 201 2.50 5.65 -12.14
N ARG A 202 2.65 6.27 -13.32
CA ARG A 202 2.16 5.69 -14.59
C ARG A 202 2.90 4.41 -15.01
N ASP A 203 4.14 4.17 -14.56
CA ASP A 203 4.85 2.91 -14.83
C ASP A 203 4.13 1.69 -14.23
N PHE A 204 3.38 1.89 -13.13
CA PHE A 204 2.56 0.85 -12.50
C PHE A 204 1.39 0.39 -13.41
N TYR A 205 0.90 1.23 -14.29
CA TYR A 205 -0.29 0.98 -15.13
C TYR A 205 0.03 0.78 -16.60
N GLU A 206 1.07 1.43 -17.12
CA GLU A 206 1.36 1.50 -18.56
C GLU A 206 2.79 1.13 -18.91
N GLY A 207 3.71 1.12 -17.92
CA GLY A 207 5.13 0.89 -18.11
C GLY A 207 5.57 -0.55 -17.91
N GLY A 208 6.85 -0.72 -17.69
CA GLY A 208 7.46 -2.05 -17.50
C GLY A 208 7.04 -2.72 -16.18
N LEU A 209 6.61 -1.95 -15.16
CA LEU A 209 6.04 -2.53 -13.94
C LEU A 209 4.66 -3.14 -14.24
N ALA A 210 3.83 -2.46 -15.06
CA ALA A 210 2.54 -3.01 -15.52
C ALA A 210 2.73 -4.36 -16.23
N ASP A 211 3.74 -4.48 -17.11
CA ASP A 211 4.02 -5.74 -17.82
C ASP A 211 4.34 -6.89 -16.84
N GLN A 212 5.10 -6.61 -15.79
CA GLN A 212 5.44 -7.60 -14.74
C GLN A 212 4.20 -7.99 -13.92
N ILE A 213 3.38 -7.01 -13.52
CA ILE A 213 2.13 -7.23 -12.76
C ILE A 213 1.17 -8.10 -13.58
N VAL A 214 0.90 -7.74 -14.82
CA VAL A 214 -0.02 -8.47 -15.70
C VAL A 214 0.48 -9.91 -15.92
N LYS A 215 1.80 -10.09 -16.13
CA LYS A 215 2.39 -11.43 -16.24
C LYS A 215 2.14 -12.27 -14.99
N GLY A 216 2.32 -11.70 -13.79
CA GLY A 216 2.08 -12.38 -12.52
C GLY A 216 0.61 -12.71 -12.30
N LEU A 217 -0.28 -11.77 -12.60
CA LEU A 217 -1.73 -11.94 -12.48
C LEU A 217 -2.26 -12.99 -13.47
N SER A 218 -1.79 -12.99 -14.71
CA SER A 218 -2.14 -13.99 -15.71
C SER A 218 -1.73 -15.40 -15.28
N ALA A 219 -0.60 -15.55 -14.62
CA ALA A 219 -0.13 -16.85 -14.12
C ALA A 219 -1.05 -17.48 -13.06
N VAL A 220 -1.87 -16.66 -12.39
CA VAL A 220 -2.86 -17.10 -11.39
C VAL A 220 -4.30 -17.02 -11.90
N GLY A 221 -4.49 -16.80 -13.21
CA GLY A 221 -5.81 -16.81 -13.86
C GLY A 221 -6.62 -15.51 -13.69
N SER A 222 -6.00 -14.40 -13.30
CA SER A 222 -6.68 -13.10 -13.25
C SER A 222 -7.00 -12.61 -14.68
N PRO A 223 -8.17 -12.01 -14.89
CA PRO A 223 -8.57 -11.43 -16.18
C PRO A 223 -7.99 -10.04 -16.46
N ILE A 224 -7.19 -9.50 -15.53
CA ILE A 224 -6.61 -8.17 -15.67
C ILE A 224 -5.55 -8.18 -16.78
N THR A 225 -5.68 -7.22 -17.68
CA THR A 225 -4.74 -6.92 -18.77
C THR A 225 -4.14 -5.53 -18.58
N LYS A 226 -3.15 -5.21 -19.41
CA LYS A 226 -2.58 -3.86 -19.47
C LYS A 226 -3.53 -2.89 -20.13
#